data_7c1a4de0f4ed18cdadf42954e023b64c
#
_entry.id   7c1a4de0f4ed18cdadf42954e023b64c
#
_cell.length_a   1.000
_cell.length_b   1.000
_cell.length_c   1.000
_cell.angle_alpha   90.00
_cell.angle_beta   90.00
_cell.angle_gamma   90.00
#
_symmetry.space_group_name_H-M   'P 1'
#
loop_
_entity.id
_entity.type
_entity.pdbx_description
1 polymer ?
#
loop_
_entity_poly.entity_id
_entity_poly.type
_entity_poly.pdbx_seq_one_letter_code
_entity_poly.pdbx_strand_id
1 'polypeptide(L)'
;MQIGEWLSVCPSTAGGHNWQSSTYHPPTRQLVIPLSQSCMEMSPREVTFEVGQGGTMADRRWFPMPGTNEQFGKLASYEVDSLDEEWSVEQRAPFLTAALSTAGGLVFIGDYDRYVHAYDVDTGEELWRSRLGTSVEGFPVTFAIDDEQYVAFTSGREGGSPWRIGSFLAPELVSPDGHNALYVFKLN
;
A
#
# COMPACT_ATOMS: atom_id res chain seq x y z
N MET A 1 -10.42 10.15 27.69
CA MET A 1 -8.96 9.95 27.56
C MET A 1 -8.28 11.20 28.12
N GLN A 2 -7.41 11.04 29.09
CA GLN A 2 -6.70 12.17 29.73
C GLN A 2 -5.31 12.28 29.11
N ILE A 3 -4.70 13.46 29.19
CA ILE A 3 -3.32 13.66 28.74
C ILE A 3 -2.40 12.69 29.48
N GLY A 4 -1.55 11.98 28.71
CA GLY A 4 -0.65 10.94 29.20
C GLY A 4 -1.25 9.54 29.31
N GLU A 5 -2.55 9.36 29.14
CA GLU A 5 -3.15 8.03 28.99
C GLU A 5 -2.98 7.51 27.55
N TRP A 6 -2.54 6.27 27.43
CA TRP A 6 -2.36 5.60 26.16
C TRP A 6 -3.52 4.65 25.87
N LEU A 7 -4.06 4.72 24.66
CA LEU A 7 -5.12 3.85 24.16
C LEU A 7 -4.64 3.16 22.90
N SER A 8 -4.75 1.83 22.89
CA SER A 8 -4.49 1.02 21.71
C SER A 8 -5.70 1.02 20.77
N VAL A 9 -5.46 1.24 19.48
CA VAL A 9 -6.47 1.22 18.41
C VAL A 9 -5.97 0.48 17.20
N CYS A 10 -6.85 -0.28 16.55
CA CYS A 10 -6.65 -0.91 15.26
C CYS A 10 -7.85 -0.60 14.35
N PRO A 11 -7.61 -0.32 13.08
CA PRO A 11 -6.31 -0.11 12.45
C PRO A 11 -5.64 1.18 12.92
N SER A 12 -4.35 1.37 12.55
CA SER A 12 -3.60 2.59 12.79
C SER A 12 -4.06 3.75 11.90
N THR A 13 -3.33 4.88 11.90
CA THR A 13 -3.56 5.99 10.96
C THR A 13 -3.27 5.67 9.49
N ALA A 14 -2.68 4.51 9.20
CA ALA A 14 -2.65 4.01 7.82
C ALA A 14 -4.03 3.50 7.36
N GLY A 15 -4.95 3.26 8.32
CA GLY A 15 -6.22 2.60 8.05
C GLY A 15 -6.03 1.11 7.77
N GLY A 16 -7.10 0.37 7.53
CA GLY A 16 -7.08 -0.91 6.83
C GLY A 16 -6.86 -0.67 5.34
N HIS A 17 -7.54 0.35 4.81
CA HIS A 17 -7.37 0.89 3.45
C HIS A 17 -7.17 2.42 3.56
N ASN A 18 -6.30 2.97 2.74
CA ASN A 18 -5.99 4.41 2.72
C ASN A 18 -6.26 5.01 1.32
N TRP A 19 -5.39 5.89 0.82
CA TRP A 19 -5.55 6.54 -0.49
C TRP A 19 -5.25 5.64 -1.69
N GLN A 20 -4.59 4.50 -1.49
CA GLN A 20 -4.26 3.56 -2.56
C GLN A 20 -5.55 2.96 -3.12
N SER A 21 -5.94 3.34 -4.32
CA SER A 21 -7.18 2.83 -4.93
C SER A 21 -7.15 1.33 -5.10
N SER A 22 -8.28 0.70 -4.82
CA SER A 22 -8.60 -0.66 -5.25
C SER A 22 -8.90 -0.71 -6.75
N THR A 23 -8.88 -1.90 -7.32
CA THR A 23 -9.25 -2.14 -8.71
C THR A 23 -10.31 -3.24 -8.80
N TYR A 24 -11.25 -3.07 -9.73
CA TYR A 24 -12.26 -4.07 -10.02
C TYR A 24 -11.97 -4.74 -11.36
N HIS A 25 -12.00 -6.07 -11.39
CA HIS A 25 -11.81 -6.87 -12.59
C HIS A 25 -13.16 -7.47 -13.02
N PRO A 26 -13.85 -6.91 -14.05
CA PRO A 26 -15.20 -7.32 -14.42
C PRO A 26 -15.33 -8.79 -14.84
N PRO A 27 -14.39 -9.40 -15.60
CA PRO A 27 -14.53 -10.78 -16.03
C PRO A 27 -14.63 -11.79 -14.88
N THR A 28 -13.88 -11.58 -13.78
CA THR A 28 -13.85 -12.47 -12.60
C THR A 28 -14.72 -11.94 -11.47
N ARG A 29 -15.29 -10.73 -11.59
CA ARG A 29 -16.08 -10.04 -10.57
C ARG A 29 -15.33 -9.82 -9.26
N GLN A 30 -14.02 -9.72 -9.32
CA GLN A 30 -13.13 -9.53 -8.17
C GLN A 30 -12.78 -8.06 -7.94
N LEU A 31 -12.83 -7.65 -6.67
CA LEU A 31 -12.33 -6.38 -6.18
C LEU A 31 -11.01 -6.62 -5.45
N VAL A 32 -9.91 -6.12 -6.00
CA VAL A 32 -8.57 -6.27 -5.41
C VAL A 32 -8.21 -5.01 -4.64
N ILE A 33 -7.89 -5.17 -3.35
CA ILE A 33 -7.73 -4.09 -2.39
C ILE A 33 -6.35 -4.14 -1.74
N PRO A 34 -5.53 -3.08 -1.85
CA PRO A 34 -4.33 -2.93 -1.04
C PRO A 34 -4.70 -2.53 0.40
N LEU A 35 -4.25 -3.30 1.36
CA LEU A 35 -4.57 -3.16 2.78
C LEU A 35 -3.32 -3.01 3.64
N SER A 36 -3.50 -2.37 4.80
CA SER A 36 -2.46 -2.22 5.83
C SER A 36 -2.88 -2.90 7.13
N GLN A 37 -2.05 -3.79 7.65
CA GLN A 37 -2.26 -4.56 8.88
C GLN A 37 -1.41 -3.97 10.02
N SER A 38 -1.70 -2.73 10.40
CA SER A 38 -1.00 -2.03 11.47
C SER A 38 -1.96 -1.43 12.50
N CYS A 39 -1.50 -1.40 13.76
CA CYS A 39 -2.20 -0.78 14.88
C CYS A 39 -1.36 0.36 15.44
N MET A 40 -1.92 1.11 16.39
CA MET A 40 -1.17 2.14 17.12
C MET A 40 -1.68 2.28 18.54
N GLU A 41 -0.81 2.79 19.39
CA GLU A 41 -1.19 3.45 20.64
C GLU A 41 -1.21 4.96 20.41
N MET A 42 -2.15 5.64 20.99
CA MET A 42 -2.23 7.09 20.97
C MET A 42 -2.50 7.67 22.36
N SER A 43 -1.91 8.83 22.63
CA SER A 43 -2.12 9.60 23.86
C SER A 43 -2.34 11.07 23.51
N PRO A 44 -3.35 11.73 24.06
CA PRO A 44 -3.54 13.17 23.86
C PRO A 44 -2.35 13.95 24.42
N ARG A 45 -2.03 15.07 23.77
CA ARG A 45 -1.05 16.04 24.26
C ARG A 45 -1.64 17.44 24.25
N GLU A 46 -1.10 18.32 25.09
CA GLU A 46 -1.40 19.74 25.00
C GLU A 46 -0.83 20.32 23.70
N VAL A 47 -1.65 21.08 23.01
CA VAL A 47 -1.27 21.76 21.77
C VAL A 47 -1.74 23.21 21.84
N THR A 48 -0.81 24.12 21.65
CA THR A 48 -1.17 25.53 21.42
C THR A 48 -1.47 25.68 19.93
N PHE A 49 -2.68 26.13 19.62
CA PHE A 49 -3.07 26.38 18.24
C PHE A 49 -2.50 27.70 17.74
N GLU A 50 -1.76 27.62 16.63
CA GLU A 50 -1.38 28.78 15.85
C GLU A 50 -2.07 28.71 14.48
N VAL A 51 -2.53 29.87 13.99
CA VAL A 51 -3.18 29.95 12.67
C VAL A 51 -2.23 29.48 11.58
N GLY A 52 -2.66 28.51 10.80
CA GLY A 52 -1.88 27.89 9.72
C GLY A 52 -1.02 26.69 10.13
N GLN A 53 -0.97 26.33 11.41
CA GLN A 53 -0.35 25.07 11.84
C GLN A 53 -1.30 23.89 11.62
N GLY A 54 -0.84 22.91 10.82
CA GLY A 54 -1.39 21.56 10.79
C GLY A 54 -0.72 20.68 11.84
N GLY A 55 -1.44 19.73 12.40
CA GLY A 55 -0.83 18.77 13.31
C GLY A 55 -1.82 17.86 14.01
N THR A 56 -1.29 16.81 14.62
CA THR A 56 -2.07 15.91 15.44
C THR A 56 -1.94 16.26 16.89
N MET A 57 -3.07 16.29 17.59
CA MET A 57 -3.14 16.53 19.04
C MET A 57 -2.82 15.28 19.87
N ALA A 58 -2.08 14.32 19.31
CA ALA A 58 -1.77 13.08 19.96
C ALA A 58 -0.37 12.60 19.62
N ASP A 59 0.32 12.06 20.60
CA ASP A 59 1.48 11.23 20.41
C ASP A 59 1.04 9.85 19.92
N ARG A 60 1.88 9.18 19.13
CA ARG A 60 1.56 7.91 18.50
C ARG A 60 2.74 6.96 18.54
N ARG A 61 2.44 5.67 18.73
CA ARG A 61 3.38 4.57 18.63
C ARG A 61 2.71 3.50 17.78
N TRP A 62 3.33 3.15 16.65
CA TRP A 62 2.78 2.13 15.75
C TRP A 62 3.34 0.76 16.10
N PHE A 63 2.53 -0.27 15.89
CA PHE A 63 2.92 -1.66 16.04
C PHE A 63 2.18 -2.54 15.03
N PRO A 64 2.75 -3.73 14.66
CA PRO A 64 2.10 -4.66 13.77
C PRO A 64 0.75 -5.13 14.34
N MET A 65 -0.24 -5.34 13.49
CA MET A 65 -1.53 -5.91 13.93
C MET A 65 -1.31 -7.31 14.49
N PRO A 66 -1.86 -7.62 15.69
CA PRO A 66 -1.74 -8.95 16.28
C PRO A 66 -2.24 -10.06 15.35
N GLY A 67 -1.49 -11.16 15.26
CA GLY A 67 -1.84 -12.32 14.42
C GLY A 67 -1.34 -12.27 12.97
N THR A 68 -0.69 -11.18 12.54
CA THR A 68 -0.19 -11.02 11.16
C THR A 68 1.27 -11.43 10.97
N ASN A 69 1.93 -11.96 12.00
CA ASN A 69 3.35 -12.32 11.97
C ASN A 69 4.25 -11.20 11.44
N GLU A 70 3.92 -9.95 11.81
CA GLU A 70 4.59 -8.72 11.34
C GLU A 70 4.51 -8.48 9.83
N GLN A 71 3.64 -9.19 9.11
CA GLN A 71 3.30 -8.91 7.73
C GLN A 71 2.24 -7.80 7.72
N PHE A 72 2.60 -6.57 7.41
CA PHE A 72 1.63 -5.47 7.50
C PHE A 72 1.18 -4.90 6.15
N GLY A 73 1.79 -5.33 5.04
CA GLY A 73 1.24 -5.17 3.70
C GLY A 73 0.36 -6.35 3.34
N LYS A 74 -0.90 -6.12 2.97
CA LYS A 74 -1.80 -7.16 2.45
C LYS A 74 -2.42 -6.68 1.14
N LEU A 75 -2.41 -7.54 0.12
CA LEU A 75 -3.21 -7.39 -1.09
C LEU A 75 -4.25 -8.49 -1.06
N ALA A 76 -5.53 -8.13 -1.07
CA ALA A 76 -6.61 -9.11 -0.99
C ALA A 76 -7.61 -8.93 -2.12
N SER A 77 -8.12 -10.04 -2.64
CA SER A 77 -9.18 -10.10 -3.64
C SER A 77 -10.46 -10.62 -3.02
N TYR A 78 -11.56 -9.95 -3.31
CA TYR A 78 -12.90 -10.30 -2.84
C TYR A 78 -13.85 -10.46 -4.01
N GLU A 79 -14.65 -11.53 -4.01
CA GLU A 79 -15.78 -11.64 -4.92
C GLU A 79 -16.87 -10.63 -4.49
N VAL A 80 -17.35 -9.81 -5.43
CA VAL A 80 -18.18 -8.63 -5.06
C VAL A 80 -19.60 -8.93 -4.64
N ASP A 81 -20.16 -10.09 -4.98
CA ASP A 81 -21.52 -10.46 -4.57
C ASP A 81 -21.56 -11.16 -3.21
N SER A 82 -20.63 -12.09 -2.98
CA SER A 82 -20.54 -12.85 -1.73
C SER A 82 -19.73 -12.12 -0.65
N LEU A 83 -18.80 -11.26 -1.06
CA LEU A 83 -17.77 -10.63 -0.24
C LEU A 83 -16.77 -11.64 0.38
N ASP A 84 -16.68 -12.84 -0.20
CA ASP A 84 -15.69 -13.81 0.21
C ASP A 84 -14.30 -13.40 -0.25
N GLU A 85 -13.30 -13.59 0.61
CA GLU A 85 -11.89 -13.41 0.25
C GLU A 85 -11.45 -14.61 -0.59
N GLU A 86 -11.19 -14.38 -1.89
CA GLU A 86 -10.77 -15.41 -2.83
C GLU A 86 -9.29 -15.76 -2.67
N TRP A 87 -8.47 -14.73 -2.52
CA TRP A 87 -7.06 -14.87 -2.24
C TRP A 87 -6.49 -13.65 -1.52
N SER A 88 -5.37 -13.84 -0.85
CA SER A 88 -4.58 -12.72 -0.34
C SER A 88 -3.09 -13.01 -0.35
N VAL A 89 -2.31 -11.96 -0.53
CA VAL A 89 -0.85 -11.94 -0.40
C VAL A 89 -0.50 -11.05 0.77
N GLU A 90 0.25 -11.58 1.73
CA GLU A 90 0.75 -10.84 2.86
C GLU A 90 2.27 -10.72 2.79
N GLN A 91 2.80 -9.55 3.10
CA GLN A 91 4.23 -9.28 3.06
C GLN A 91 4.65 -8.26 4.11
N ARG A 92 5.96 -8.23 4.39
CA ARG A 92 6.57 -7.30 5.34
C ARG A 92 6.42 -5.84 4.92
N ALA A 93 6.61 -5.55 3.63
CA ALA A 93 6.51 -4.22 3.06
C ALA A 93 5.05 -3.81 2.82
N PRO A 94 4.60 -2.60 3.19
CA PRO A 94 3.29 -2.12 2.79
C PRO A 94 3.24 -1.88 1.28
N PHE A 95 2.09 -2.14 0.69
CA PHE A 95 1.79 -1.69 -0.67
C PHE A 95 1.54 -0.19 -0.68
N LEU A 96 2.19 0.55 -1.58
CA LEU A 96 2.15 2.00 -1.61
C LEU A 96 1.55 2.59 -2.89
N THR A 97 1.21 1.76 -3.88
CA THR A 97 0.49 2.24 -5.06
C THR A 97 -0.98 1.83 -5.03
N ALA A 98 -1.79 2.45 -5.86
CA ALA A 98 -3.06 1.88 -6.26
C ALA A 98 -2.83 0.51 -6.91
N ALA A 99 -3.79 -0.40 -6.78
CA ALA A 99 -3.85 -1.60 -7.59
C ALA A 99 -4.40 -1.26 -8.99
N LEU A 100 -3.87 -1.91 -10.02
CA LEU A 100 -4.29 -1.73 -11.40
C LEU A 100 -4.53 -3.09 -12.05
N SER A 101 -5.78 -3.44 -12.34
CA SER A 101 -6.09 -4.65 -13.12
C SER A 101 -6.15 -4.37 -14.61
N THR A 102 -5.86 -5.39 -15.41
CA THR A 102 -5.94 -5.35 -16.86
C THR A 102 -6.92 -6.40 -17.37
N ALA A 103 -7.48 -6.19 -18.55
CA ALA A 103 -8.37 -7.16 -19.19
C ALA A 103 -7.69 -8.52 -19.49
N GLY A 104 -6.36 -8.54 -19.51
CA GLY A 104 -5.56 -9.76 -19.66
C GLY A 104 -5.35 -10.55 -18.37
N GLY A 105 -6.04 -10.21 -17.28
CA GLY A 105 -5.98 -10.97 -16.02
C GLY A 105 -4.80 -10.65 -15.11
N LEU A 106 -4.11 -9.54 -15.30
CA LEU A 106 -3.00 -9.12 -14.43
C LEU A 106 -3.43 -8.04 -13.45
N VAL A 107 -2.89 -8.10 -12.23
CA VAL A 107 -2.96 -7.03 -11.24
C VAL A 107 -1.56 -6.49 -10.98
N PHE A 108 -1.35 -5.21 -11.26
CA PHE A 108 -0.10 -4.50 -11.00
C PHE A 108 -0.20 -3.69 -9.71
N ILE A 109 0.88 -3.72 -8.90
CA ILE A 109 1.00 -2.95 -7.67
C ILE A 109 2.47 -2.73 -7.30
N GLY A 110 2.77 -1.66 -6.57
CA GLY A 110 4.11 -1.36 -6.08
C GLY A 110 4.16 -1.24 -4.56
N ASP A 111 5.34 -1.44 -3.99
CA ASP A 111 5.53 -1.51 -2.55
C ASP A 111 6.65 -0.61 -2.00
N TYR A 112 6.74 -0.60 -0.67
CA TYR A 112 7.74 0.14 0.10
C TYR A 112 9.17 -0.41 -0.09
N ASP A 113 9.36 -1.74 -0.28
CA ASP A 113 10.69 -2.34 -0.54
C ASP A 113 11.12 -2.19 -2.00
N ARG A 114 10.52 -1.28 -2.73
CA ARG A 114 10.91 -0.86 -4.08
C ARG A 114 10.53 -1.84 -5.18
N TYR A 115 9.67 -2.82 -4.92
CA TYR A 115 9.22 -3.73 -5.96
C TYR A 115 7.94 -3.24 -6.62
N VAL A 116 7.88 -3.42 -7.92
CA VAL A 116 6.65 -3.52 -8.70
C VAL A 116 6.36 -4.99 -8.93
N HIS A 117 5.11 -5.37 -8.79
CA HIS A 117 4.63 -6.74 -8.90
C HIS A 117 3.57 -6.85 -9.97
N ALA A 118 3.47 -8.01 -10.60
CA ALA A 118 2.31 -8.44 -11.38
C ALA A 118 1.82 -9.77 -10.82
N TYR A 119 0.56 -9.78 -10.40
CA TYR A 119 -0.13 -10.96 -9.90
C TYR A 119 -1.17 -11.43 -10.91
N ASP A 120 -1.42 -12.72 -10.94
CA ASP A 120 -2.60 -13.28 -11.60
C ASP A 120 -3.85 -12.86 -10.83
N VAL A 121 -4.85 -12.32 -11.52
CA VAL A 121 -6.05 -11.76 -10.88
C VAL A 121 -6.94 -12.84 -10.24
N ASP A 122 -6.94 -14.06 -10.81
CA ASP A 122 -7.79 -15.15 -10.33
C ASP A 122 -7.20 -15.84 -9.10
N THR A 123 -5.87 -15.97 -9.04
CA THR A 123 -5.20 -16.82 -8.05
C THR A 123 -4.36 -16.06 -7.05
N GLY A 124 -3.97 -14.81 -7.34
CA GLY A 124 -3.00 -14.04 -6.55
C GLY A 124 -1.56 -14.55 -6.67
N GLU A 125 -1.26 -15.44 -7.63
CA GLU A 125 0.10 -15.90 -7.90
C GLU A 125 0.96 -14.74 -8.41
N GLU A 126 2.15 -14.55 -7.83
CA GLU A 126 3.12 -13.57 -8.33
C GLU A 126 3.76 -14.09 -9.63
N LEU A 127 3.40 -13.49 -10.76
CA LEU A 127 3.89 -13.87 -12.08
C LEU A 127 5.19 -13.14 -12.45
N TRP A 128 5.37 -11.94 -11.93
CA TRP A 128 6.53 -11.11 -12.21
C TRP A 128 6.75 -10.05 -11.14
N ARG A 129 8.01 -9.72 -10.90
CA ARG A 129 8.40 -8.54 -10.12
C ARG A 129 9.70 -7.92 -10.61
N SER A 130 9.87 -6.62 -10.35
CA SER A 130 11.10 -5.88 -10.62
C SER A 130 11.40 -4.89 -9.54
N ARG A 131 12.68 -4.76 -9.14
CA ARG A 131 13.10 -3.82 -8.10
C ARG A 131 13.52 -2.49 -8.70
N LEU A 132 12.99 -1.39 -8.16
CA LEU A 132 13.28 -0.04 -8.61
C LEU A 132 14.32 0.67 -7.71
N GLY A 133 14.61 1.93 -8.03
CA GLY A 133 15.60 2.71 -7.30
C GLY A 133 15.18 3.10 -5.88
N THR A 134 13.89 3.36 -5.66
CA THR A 134 13.30 3.71 -4.37
C THR A 134 11.87 3.16 -4.28
N SER A 135 11.16 3.40 -3.16
CA SER A 135 9.77 2.97 -2.99
C SER A 135 8.89 3.34 -4.17
N VAL A 136 7.91 2.48 -4.46
CA VAL A 136 7.00 2.66 -5.58
C VAL A 136 5.70 3.23 -5.05
N GLU A 137 5.35 4.43 -5.48
CA GLU A 137 4.21 5.17 -4.97
C GLU A 137 3.32 5.72 -6.09
N GLY A 138 2.09 6.07 -5.75
CA GLY A 138 1.16 6.73 -6.67
C GLY A 138 0.21 5.78 -7.38
N PHE A 139 -0.10 6.10 -8.62
CA PHE A 139 -1.14 5.43 -9.40
C PHE A 139 -0.52 4.86 -10.68
N PRO A 140 -0.32 3.53 -10.78
CA PRO A 140 0.14 2.92 -12.01
C PRO A 140 -0.91 3.12 -13.11
N VAL A 141 -0.43 3.22 -14.34
CA VAL A 141 -1.28 3.32 -15.53
C VAL A 141 -0.84 2.32 -16.58
N THR A 142 -1.81 1.80 -17.34
CA THR A 142 -1.52 0.98 -18.53
C THR A 142 -2.00 1.68 -19.79
N PHE A 143 -1.26 1.51 -20.88
CA PHE A 143 -1.58 2.08 -22.18
C PHE A 143 -1.00 1.19 -23.29
N ALA A 144 -1.45 1.39 -24.52
CA ALA A 144 -0.92 0.68 -25.68
C ALA A 144 -0.36 1.65 -26.73
N ILE A 145 0.73 1.27 -27.39
CA ILE A 145 1.33 1.94 -28.53
C ILE A 145 1.60 0.87 -29.59
N ASP A 146 1.07 1.04 -30.79
CA ASP A 146 1.23 0.11 -31.89
C ASP A 146 0.87 -1.35 -31.53
N ASP A 147 -0.27 -1.52 -30.84
CA ASP A 147 -0.78 -2.80 -30.31
C ASP A 147 0.10 -3.48 -29.24
N GLU A 148 1.14 -2.81 -28.76
CA GLU A 148 1.98 -3.25 -27.66
C GLU A 148 1.53 -2.61 -26.35
N GLN A 149 1.32 -3.43 -25.31
CA GLN A 149 0.89 -2.95 -24.00
C GLN A 149 2.08 -2.54 -23.13
N TYR A 150 1.92 -1.44 -22.41
CA TYR A 150 2.88 -0.91 -21.45
C TYR A 150 2.20 -0.68 -20.11
N VAL A 151 2.99 -0.77 -19.04
CA VAL A 151 2.60 -0.32 -17.71
C VAL A 151 3.63 0.67 -17.17
N ALA A 152 3.17 1.76 -16.58
CA ALA A 152 4.02 2.80 -16.02
C ALA A 152 3.79 2.96 -14.52
N PHE A 153 4.91 3.11 -13.79
CA PHE A 153 4.95 3.35 -12.35
C PHE A 153 5.79 4.58 -12.03
N THR A 154 5.39 5.32 -11.02
CA THR A 154 6.23 6.34 -10.40
C THR A 154 6.94 5.77 -9.19
N SER A 155 8.18 6.16 -8.98
CA SER A 155 8.91 5.91 -7.74
C SER A 155 9.24 7.22 -7.06
N GLY A 156 9.25 7.20 -5.74
CA GLY A 156 9.51 8.37 -4.93
C GLY A 156 9.54 8.01 -3.45
N ARG A 157 9.78 9.02 -2.62
CA ARG A 157 9.78 8.89 -1.17
C ARG A 157 8.87 9.94 -0.54
N GLU A 158 8.24 9.58 0.59
CA GLU A 158 7.40 10.48 1.39
C GLU A 158 5.93 10.63 0.92
N GLY A 159 5.35 9.55 0.39
CA GLY A 159 3.95 9.47 -0.05
C GLY A 159 2.90 9.40 1.06
N GLY A 160 3.08 10.07 2.21
CA GLY A 160 2.06 10.14 3.26
C GLY A 160 2.12 9.06 4.34
N SER A 161 0.97 8.80 5.00
CA SER A 161 0.91 7.94 6.19
C SER A 161 1.37 6.51 5.98
N PRO A 162 0.97 5.78 4.95
CA PRO A 162 1.41 4.40 4.75
C PRO A 162 2.93 4.28 4.63
N TRP A 163 3.57 5.20 3.88
CA TRP A 163 5.02 5.24 3.75
C TRP A 163 5.71 5.47 5.10
N ARG A 164 5.25 6.48 5.87
CA ARG A 164 5.81 6.82 7.18
C ARG A 164 5.70 5.66 8.15
N ILE A 165 4.58 4.95 8.19
CA ILE A 165 4.39 3.81 9.06
C ILE A 165 5.30 2.66 8.67
N GLY A 166 5.50 2.42 7.37
CA GLY A 166 6.48 1.46 6.85
C GLY A 166 7.88 1.70 7.41
N SER A 167 8.34 2.95 7.45
CA SER A 167 9.66 3.28 7.99
C SER A 167 9.82 3.00 9.49
N PHE A 168 8.74 3.01 10.27
CA PHE A 168 8.75 2.67 11.69
C PHE A 168 8.63 1.17 11.94
N LEU A 169 7.75 0.48 11.20
CA LEU A 169 7.45 -0.93 11.42
C LEU A 169 8.41 -1.88 10.74
N ALA A 170 9.04 -1.45 9.64
CA ALA A 170 10.04 -2.23 8.88
C ALA A 170 11.32 -1.41 8.64
N PRO A 171 12.03 -0.99 9.71
CA PRO A 171 13.24 -0.17 9.57
C PRO A 171 14.37 -0.87 8.83
N GLU A 172 14.32 -2.19 8.70
CA GLU A 172 15.25 -2.99 7.91
C GLU A 172 15.06 -2.81 6.40
N LEU A 173 13.88 -2.35 5.95
CA LEU A 173 13.60 -2.07 4.55
C LEU A 173 14.06 -0.65 4.22
N VAL A 174 15.07 -0.54 3.39
CA VAL A 174 15.68 0.75 3.05
C VAL A 174 15.15 1.28 1.73
N SER A 175 14.51 2.44 1.78
CA SER A 175 14.12 3.20 0.59
C SER A 175 15.10 4.38 0.40
N PRO A 176 16.02 4.33 -0.59
CA PRO A 176 16.98 5.40 -0.84
C PRO A 176 16.32 6.71 -1.25
N ASP A 177 16.96 7.83 -0.87
CA ASP A 177 16.56 9.17 -1.28
C ASP A 177 16.98 9.51 -2.71
N GLY A 178 16.32 10.50 -3.33
CA GLY A 178 16.78 11.14 -4.54
C GLY A 178 16.54 10.39 -5.85
N HIS A 179 15.69 9.35 -5.85
CA HIS A 179 15.40 8.52 -7.01
C HIS A 179 13.97 8.67 -7.54
N ASN A 180 13.48 9.91 -7.65
CA ASN A 180 12.20 10.14 -8.28
C ASN A 180 12.28 9.84 -9.78
N ALA A 181 11.51 8.86 -10.24
CA ALA A 181 11.55 8.42 -11.62
C ALA A 181 10.18 7.88 -12.10
N LEU A 182 9.99 7.91 -13.40
CA LEU A 182 8.94 7.18 -14.11
C LEU A 182 9.57 5.95 -14.77
N TYR A 183 9.07 4.79 -14.42
CA TYR A 183 9.46 3.52 -15.02
C TYR A 183 8.35 3.04 -15.93
N VAL A 184 8.72 2.62 -17.13
CA VAL A 184 7.77 2.08 -18.13
C VAL A 184 8.26 0.70 -18.53
N PHE A 185 7.39 -0.29 -18.39
CA PHE A 185 7.63 -1.67 -18.77
C PHE A 185 6.73 -2.03 -19.94
N LYS A 186 7.30 -2.72 -20.93
CA LYS A 186 6.56 -3.33 -22.01
C LYS A 186 6.15 -4.73 -21.59
N LEU A 187 4.90 -5.09 -21.82
CA LEU A 187 4.40 -6.45 -21.62
C LEU A 187 4.65 -7.24 -22.92
N ASN A 188 5.18 -8.45 -22.76
CA ASN A 188 5.47 -9.36 -23.88
C ASN A 188 4.48 -10.51 -23.89
#